data_e72fe1ed5c6fc723ce9204ff5237a3d6
#
_entry.id   e72fe1ed5c6fc723ce9204ff5237a3d6
#
_cell.length_a   1.000
_cell.length_b   1.000
_cell.length_c   1.000
_cell.angle_alpha   90.00
_cell.angle_beta   90.00
_cell.angle_gamma   90.00
#
_symmetry.space_group_name_H-M   'P 1'
#
loop_
_entity.id
_entity.type
_entity.pdbx_description
1 polymer ?
#
loop_
_entity_poly.entity_id
_entity_poly.type
_entity_poly.pdbx_seq_one_letter_code
_entity_poly.pdbx_strand_id
1 'polypeptide(L)'
;MRNHRHGDSRGLKMIEAEWWDYESLDELSEAVAGDVGFIIESALDARGEALIAVPGGHTPLPVFAKLAQAKLNWKKVIIIPTDERLVPLTDERSNVRAIAQAFLPTGARVFPIGSEIADYKLAGNSANAKLSDLKFPLDLAWLGVGSDGHTASIFAGPDLDEALNAPKGRHAVGVMPDPLPPEAPVARVTLTRSAILSARTVLITVTGQAKRELLEGAIADGQSSRLPIGRVLAEADQPIDIHWAP
;
A
#
# COMPACT_ATOMS: atom_id res chain seq x y z
N MET A 1 35.91 24.78 -33.25
CA MET A 1 35.01 23.67 -33.00
C MET A 1 34.80 23.53 -31.49
N ARG A 2 33.68 24.02 -30.98
CA ARG A 2 33.34 23.93 -29.55
C ARG A 2 32.30 22.82 -29.39
N ASN A 3 32.74 21.72 -28.73
CA ASN A 3 31.86 20.63 -28.36
C ASN A 3 30.95 21.07 -27.19
N HIS A 4 29.68 21.26 -27.44
CA HIS A 4 28.68 21.41 -26.42
C HIS A 4 28.22 20.01 -25.99
N ARG A 5 28.74 19.54 -24.87
CA ARG A 5 28.14 18.42 -24.15
C ARG A 5 26.91 18.96 -23.45
N HIS A 6 25.74 18.61 -23.95
CA HIS A 6 24.49 18.74 -23.20
C HIS A 6 24.53 17.67 -22.10
N GLY A 7 24.83 18.08 -20.88
CA GLY A 7 24.61 17.28 -19.70
C GLY A 7 23.09 17.23 -19.46
N ASP A 8 22.52 16.03 -19.57
CA ASP A 8 21.14 15.73 -19.16
C ASP A 8 21.09 15.77 -17.63
N SER A 9 20.87 16.97 -17.07
CA SER A 9 20.58 17.14 -15.64
C SER A 9 19.10 16.88 -15.40
N ARG A 10 18.66 15.63 -15.53
CA ARG A 10 17.46 15.19 -14.83
C ARG A 10 17.81 15.20 -13.35
N GLY A 11 17.47 16.28 -12.67
CA GLY A 11 17.61 16.39 -11.24
C GLY A 11 16.97 15.16 -10.59
N LEU A 12 17.73 14.44 -9.78
CA LEU A 12 17.20 13.32 -9.00
C LEU A 12 16.00 13.84 -8.21
N LYS A 13 14.82 13.31 -8.49
CA LYS A 13 13.61 13.63 -7.76
C LYS A 13 13.79 13.15 -6.32
N MET A 14 13.78 14.08 -5.37
CA MET A 14 13.86 13.73 -3.96
C MET A 14 12.49 13.30 -3.46
N ILE A 15 12.45 12.22 -2.68
CA ILE A 15 11.26 11.77 -1.98
C ILE A 15 11.02 12.73 -0.83
N GLU A 16 9.84 13.36 -0.81
CA GLU A 16 9.42 14.21 0.30
C GLU A 16 8.73 13.33 1.35
N ALA A 17 9.38 13.11 2.48
CA ALA A 17 8.88 12.27 3.56
C ALA A 17 8.69 13.09 4.83
N GLU A 18 7.50 13.00 5.41
CA GLU A 18 7.15 13.60 6.69
C GLU A 18 7.07 12.50 7.75
N TRP A 19 7.87 12.61 8.80
CA TRP A 19 7.95 11.64 9.89
C TRP A 19 7.18 12.08 11.10
N TRP A 20 6.35 11.16 11.62
CA TRP A 20 5.58 11.32 12.85
C TRP A 20 6.01 10.24 13.82
N ASP A 21 6.67 10.65 14.92
CA ASP A 21 7.24 9.76 15.92
C ASP A 21 6.30 9.66 17.13
N TYR A 22 6.07 8.44 17.59
CA TYR A 22 5.20 8.13 18.73
C TYR A 22 5.99 7.34 19.77
N GLU A 23 5.57 7.43 21.03
CA GLU A 23 6.24 6.71 22.14
C GLU A 23 5.79 5.23 22.19
N SER A 24 4.65 4.89 21.59
CA SER A 24 4.09 3.54 21.63
C SER A 24 3.25 3.21 20.39
N LEU A 25 3.04 1.90 20.18
CA LEU A 25 2.12 1.41 19.16
C LEU A 25 0.68 1.88 19.41
N ASP A 26 0.28 2.06 20.67
CA ASP A 26 -1.07 2.53 21.00
C ASP A 26 -1.26 4.00 20.58
N GLU A 27 -0.29 4.86 20.85
CA GLU A 27 -0.30 6.26 20.39
C GLU A 27 -0.28 6.35 18.87
N LEU A 28 0.58 5.57 18.21
CA LEU A 28 0.59 5.49 16.74
C LEU A 28 -0.78 5.06 16.23
N SER A 29 -1.38 4.03 16.83
CA SER A 29 -2.67 3.49 16.40
C SER A 29 -3.79 4.51 16.55
N GLU A 30 -3.80 5.28 17.63
CA GLU A 30 -4.77 6.36 17.85
C GLU A 30 -4.62 7.46 16.80
N ALA A 31 -3.39 7.93 16.57
CA ALA A 31 -3.10 8.98 15.61
C ALA A 31 -3.44 8.56 14.17
N VAL A 32 -3.03 7.38 13.74
CA VAL A 32 -3.30 6.87 12.39
C VAL A 32 -4.79 6.64 12.18
N ALA A 33 -5.52 6.11 13.19
CA ALA A 33 -6.96 5.96 13.10
C ALA A 33 -7.66 7.33 12.94
N GLY A 34 -7.20 8.36 13.64
CA GLY A 34 -7.68 9.73 13.48
C GLY A 34 -7.43 10.28 12.09
N ASP A 35 -6.21 10.14 11.57
CA ASP A 35 -5.82 10.64 10.26
C ASP A 35 -6.58 9.93 9.12
N VAL A 36 -6.67 8.61 9.18
CA VAL A 36 -7.44 7.84 8.18
C VAL A 36 -8.93 8.19 8.24
N GLY A 37 -9.49 8.34 9.45
CA GLY A 37 -10.86 8.80 9.63
C GLY A 37 -11.12 10.16 9.01
N PHE A 38 -10.20 11.11 9.18
CA PHE A 38 -10.28 12.45 8.58
C PHE A 38 -10.18 12.38 7.04
N ILE A 39 -9.30 11.53 6.48
CA ILE A 39 -9.18 11.32 5.03
C ILE A 39 -10.48 10.77 4.46
N ILE A 40 -11.09 9.79 5.13
CA ILE A 40 -12.39 9.22 4.72
C ILE A 40 -13.47 10.29 4.76
N GLU A 41 -13.60 11.02 5.87
CA GLU A 41 -14.60 12.09 6.02
C GLU A 41 -14.46 13.15 4.94
N SER A 42 -13.23 13.62 4.69
CA SER A 42 -12.93 14.59 3.63
C SER A 42 -13.31 14.08 2.24
N ALA A 43 -13.08 12.79 1.95
CA ALA A 43 -13.49 12.18 0.70
C ALA A 43 -15.01 12.10 0.57
N LEU A 44 -15.71 11.72 1.64
CA LEU A 44 -17.16 11.66 1.68
C LEU A 44 -17.78 13.04 1.44
N ASP A 45 -17.25 14.09 2.07
CA ASP A 45 -17.70 15.47 1.91
C ASP A 45 -17.46 15.99 0.49
N ALA A 46 -16.30 15.69 -0.08
CA ALA A 46 -15.92 16.20 -1.39
C ALA A 46 -16.58 15.44 -2.55
N ARG A 47 -16.79 14.14 -2.43
CA ARG A 47 -17.16 13.25 -3.55
C ARG A 47 -18.33 12.31 -3.27
N GLY A 48 -18.84 12.25 -2.03
CA GLY A 48 -19.94 11.39 -1.62
C GLY A 48 -19.57 9.92 -1.42
N GLU A 49 -18.30 9.55 -1.66
CA GLU A 49 -17.78 8.20 -1.42
C GLU A 49 -16.27 8.27 -1.14
N ALA A 50 -15.74 7.23 -0.50
CA ALA A 50 -14.30 7.08 -0.25
C ALA A 50 -13.81 5.71 -0.74
N LEU A 51 -12.63 5.69 -1.36
CA LEU A 51 -11.94 4.49 -1.82
C LEU A 51 -10.54 4.46 -1.20
N ILE A 52 -10.29 3.53 -0.28
CA ILE A 52 -9.01 3.41 0.41
C ILE A 52 -8.42 2.02 0.24
N ALA A 53 -7.08 1.96 0.15
CA ALA A 53 -6.32 0.72 0.19
C ALA A 53 -5.56 0.62 1.51
N VAL A 54 -5.67 -0.52 2.18
CA VAL A 54 -5.07 -0.76 3.50
C VAL A 54 -4.20 -2.02 3.50
N PRO A 55 -3.14 -2.06 4.34
CA PRO A 55 -2.22 -3.19 4.36
C PRO A 55 -2.77 -4.37 5.15
N GLY A 56 -2.17 -5.54 4.93
CA GLY A 56 -2.29 -6.69 5.80
C GLY A 56 -1.26 -6.70 6.92
N GLY A 57 -1.14 -7.84 7.61
CA GLY A 57 -0.23 -8.03 8.72
C GLY A 57 -0.81 -7.63 10.07
N HIS A 58 0.04 -7.59 11.09
CA HIS A 58 -0.40 -7.38 12.48
C HIS A 58 -0.42 -5.90 12.90
N THR A 59 0.51 -5.10 12.41
CA THR A 59 0.62 -3.66 12.77
C THR A 59 -0.65 -2.87 12.52
N PRO A 60 -1.41 -3.08 11.43
CA PRO A 60 -2.65 -2.34 11.19
C PRO A 60 -3.82 -2.72 12.09
N LEU A 61 -3.83 -3.92 12.69
CA LEU A 61 -5.00 -4.43 13.41
C LEU A 61 -5.48 -3.53 14.56
N PRO A 62 -4.61 -2.99 15.42
CA PRO A 62 -5.05 -2.04 16.45
C PRO A 62 -5.65 -0.75 15.87
N VAL A 63 -5.11 -0.28 14.74
CA VAL A 63 -5.64 0.88 14.02
C VAL A 63 -7.03 0.56 13.47
N PHE A 64 -7.23 -0.60 12.85
CA PHE A 64 -8.54 -1.03 12.34
C PHE A 64 -9.59 -1.05 13.45
N ALA A 65 -9.23 -1.59 14.62
CA ALA A 65 -10.14 -1.65 15.77
C ALA A 65 -10.58 -0.25 16.23
N LYS A 66 -9.68 0.72 16.27
CA LYS A 66 -9.98 2.11 16.63
C LYS A 66 -10.77 2.82 15.53
N LEU A 67 -10.33 2.69 14.28
CA LEU A 67 -10.94 3.34 13.12
C LEU A 67 -12.39 2.87 12.91
N ALA A 68 -12.67 1.58 13.10
CA ALA A 68 -14.02 1.02 12.95
C ALA A 68 -15.05 1.62 13.93
N GLN A 69 -14.60 2.27 15.01
CA GLN A 69 -15.46 2.97 15.98
C GLN A 69 -15.78 4.41 15.56
N ALA A 70 -15.13 4.93 14.52
CA ALA A 70 -15.36 6.28 14.05
C ALA A 70 -16.79 6.44 13.50
N LYS A 71 -17.40 7.60 13.79
CA LYS A 71 -18.74 7.95 13.33
C LYS A 71 -18.68 8.48 11.89
N LEU A 72 -18.60 7.58 10.93
CA LEU A 72 -18.53 7.88 9.51
C LEU A 72 -19.70 7.23 8.76
N ASN A 73 -20.02 7.74 7.58
CA ASN A 73 -20.97 7.09 6.69
C ASN A 73 -20.30 5.89 5.97
N TRP A 74 -20.05 4.83 6.73
CA TRP A 74 -19.34 3.64 6.27
C TRP A 74 -19.97 2.98 5.03
N LYS A 75 -21.28 3.13 4.83
CA LYS A 75 -21.96 2.58 3.61
C LYS A 75 -21.44 3.18 2.30
N LYS A 76 -20.75 4.31 2.38
CA LYS A 76 -20.13 5.01 1.25
C LYS A 76 -18.61 4.82 1.18
N VAL A 77 -18.07 3.92 2.00
CA VAL A 77 -16.63 3.63 2.05
C VAL A 77 -16.36 2.27 1.41
N ILE A 78 -15.42 2.24 0.47
CA ILE A 78 -14.90 1.04 -0.15
C ILE A 78 -13.48 0.85 0.32
N ILE A 79 -13.19 -0.33 0.87
CA ILE A 79 -11.87 -0.70 1.38
C ILE A 79 -11.35 -1.87 0.56
N ILE A 80 -10.18 -1.70 -0.02
CA ILE A 80 -9.45 -2.76 -0.72
C ILE A 80 -8.15 -3.07 0.02
N PRO A 81 -7.62 -4.30 -0.05
CA PRO A 81 -6.27 -4.57 0.40
C PRO A 81 -5.26 -3.97 -0.59
N THR A 82 -4.07 -3.59 -0.11
CA THR A 82 -2.94 -3.20 -0.98
C THR A 82 -2.40 -4.39 -1.78
N ASP A 83 -2.56 -5.57 -1.22
CA ASP A 83 -2.15 -6.85 -1.80
C ASP A 83 -2.92 -7.98 -1.13
N GLU A 84 -2.95 -9.13 -1.76
CA GLU A 84 -3.60 -10.32 -1.20
C GLU A 84 -2.80 -11.58 -1.51
N ARG A 85 -2.75 -12.47 -0.53
CA ARG A 85 -2.23 -13.81 -0.69
C ARG A 85 -3.26 -14.63 -1.47
N LEU A 86 -2.81 -15.42 -2.45
CA LEU A 86 -3.69 -16.32 -3.21
C LEU A 86 -4.01 -17.57 -2.40
N VAL A 87 -4.87 -17.38 -1.43
CA VAL A 87 -5.40 -18.39 -0.52
C VAL A 87 -6.91 -18.23 -0.41
N PRO A 88 -7.65 -19.25 0.07
CA PRO A 88 -9.08 -19.08 0.36
C PRO A 88 -9.35 -17.93 1.32
N LEU A 89 -10.47 -17.23 1.16
CA LEU A 89 -10.85 -16.11 2.04
C LEU A 89 -11.03 -16.49 3.50
N THR A 90 -11.19 -17.80 3.79
CA THR A 90 -11.25 -18.35 5.15
C THR A 90 -9.89 -18.59 5.78
N ASP A 91 -8.81 -18.55 4.99
CA ASP A 91 -7.45 -18.77 5.46
C ASP A 91 -6.99 -17.56 6.31
N GLU A 92 -6.26 -17.84 7.39
CA GLU A 92 -5.74 -16.79 8.29
C GLU A 92 -4.74 -15.85 7.61
N ARG A 93 -4.12 -16.30 6.51
CA ARG A 93 -3.19 -15.49 5.71
C ARG A 93 -3.89 -14.53 4.77
N SER A 94 -5.21 -14.59 4.60
CA SER A 94 -5.96 -13.64 3.77
C SER A 94 -6.00 -12.25 4.42
N ASN A 95 -5.52 -11.24 3.70
CA ASN A 95 -5.62 -9.85 4.12
C ASN A 95 -7.08 -9.37 4.14
N VAL A 96 -7.85 -9.76 3.12
CA VAL A 96 -9.28 -9.44 3.03
C VAL A 96 -10.05 -9.96 4.23
N ARG A 97 -9.71 -11.16 4.74
CA ARG A 97 -10.36 -11.70 5.95
C ARG A 97 -10.22 -10.76 7.14
N ALA A 98 -9.01 -10.31 7.42
CA ALA A 98 -8.76 -9.41 8.54
C ALA A 98 -9.46 -8.05 8.37
N ILE A 99 -9.44 -7.50 7.17
CA ILE A 99 -10.13 -6.25 6.84
C ILE A 99 -11.65 -6.42 7.01
N ALA A 100 -12.21 -7.52 6.49
CA ALA A 100 -13.63 -7.82 6.58
C ALA A 100 -14.10 -7.99 8.03
N GLN A 101 -13.32 -8.66 8.86
CA GLN A 101 -13.62 -8.80 10.29
C GLN A 101 -13.75 -7.45 10.99
N ALA A 102 -12.92 -6.48 10.65
CA ALA A 102 -12.95 -5.16 11.24
C ALA A 102 -14.06 -4.27 10.68
N PHE A 103 -14.29 -4.27 9.39
CA PHE A 103 -15.06 -3.21 8.72
C PHE A 103 -16.43 -3.64 8.16
N LEU A 104 -16.69 -4.91 7.89
CA LEU A 104 -18.05 -5.32 7.48
C LEU A 104 -19.12 -4.96 8.52
N PRO A 105 -18.88 -5.10 9.84
CA PRO A 105 -19.86 -4.70 10.83
C PRO A 105 -20.21 -3.20 10.83
N THR A 106 -19.33 -2.34 10.29
CA THR A 106 -19.61 -0.90 10.17
C THR A 106 -20.55 -0.57 9.01
N GLY A 107 -20.70 -1.47 8.05
CA GLY A 107 -21.43 -1.28 6.80
C GLY A 107 -20.53 -0.89 5.61
N ALA A 108 -19.22 -0.80 5.79
CA ALA A 108 -18.28 -0.57 4.71
C ALA A 108 -18.29 -1.74 3.69
N ARG A 109 -17.98 -1.43 2.46
CA ARG A 109 -17.75 -2.44 1.42
C ARG A 109 -16.29 -2.85 1.44
N VAL A 110 -16.03 -4.12 1.70
CA VAL A 110 -14.68 -4.70 1.58
C VAL A 110 -14.60 -5.41 0.24
N PHE A 111 -13.69 -4.98 -0.62
CA PHE A 111 -13.59 -5.43 -1.99
C PHE A 111 -12.39 -6.37 -2.17
N PRO A 112 -12.61 -7.66 -2.43
CA PRO A 112 -11.52 -8.63 -2.56
C PRO A 112 -10.81 -8.49 -3.91
N ILE A 113 -9.48 -8.59 -3.89
CA ILE A 113 -8.65 -8.63 -5.10
C ILE A 113 -8.05 -10.02 -5.36
N GLY A 114 -8.11 -10.93 -4.40
CA GLY A 114 -7.71 -12.31 -4.56
C GLY A 114 -8.72 -13.11 -5.40
N SER A 115 -8.31 -14.30 -5.83
CA SER A 115 -9.13 -15.25 -6.54
C SER A 115 -8.64 -16.68 -6.31
N GLU A 116 -9.47 -17.67 -6.68
CA GLU A 116 -9.09 -19.08 -6.66
C GLU A 116 -8.38 -19.53 -7.95
N ILE A 117 -7.99 -18.58 -8.82
CA ILE A 117 -7.26 -18.88 -10.06
C ILE A 117 -5.85 -19.34 -9.70
N ALA A 118 -5.49 -20.56 -10.11
CA ALA A 118 -4.20 -21.16 -9.78
C ALA A 118 -3.01 -20.45 -10.45
N ASP A 119 -3.18 -19.93 -11.66
CA ASP A 119 -2.19 -19.13 -12.36
C ASP A 119 -2.19 -17.70 -11.79
N TYR A 120 -1.11 -17.35 -11.10
CA TYR A 120 -1.02 -16.06 -10.42
C TYR A 120 -1.01 -14.86 -11.37
N LYS A 121 -0.52 -15.01 -12.59
CA LYS A 121 -0.61 -13.95 -13.62
C LYS A 121 -2.05 -13.71 -14.05
N LEU A 122 -2.81 -14.79 -14.27
CA LEU A 122 -4.24 -14.69 -14.57
C LEU A 122 -5.03 -14.15 -13.38
N ALA A 123 -4.65 -14.51 -12.14
CA ALA A 123 -5.24 -13.95 -10.93
C ALA A 123 -5.03 -12.42 -10.86
N GLY A 124 -3.83 -11.95 -11.19
CA GLY A 124 -3.53 -10.52 -11.31
C GLY A 124 -4.35 -9.81 -12.38
N ASN A 125 -4.54 -10.43 -13.54
CA ASN A 125 -5.40 -9.89 -14.60
C ASN A 125 -6.87 -9.80 -14.16
N SER A 126 -7.36 -10.82 -13.45
CA SER A 126 -8.72 -10.82 -12.90
C SER A 126 -8.89 -9.70 -11.85
N ALA A 127 -7.92 -9.54 -10.97
CA ALA A 127 -7.93 -8.46 -9.98
C ALA A 127 -7.96 -7.08 -10.65
N ASN A 128 -7.10 -6.88 -11.67
CA ASN A 128 -7.06 -5.63 -12.43
C ASN A 128 -8.41 -5.32 -13.09
N ALA A 129 -9.06 -6.30 -13.70
CA ALA A 129 -10.37 -6.14 -14.30
C ALA A 129 -11.43 -5.72 -13.27
N LYS A 130 -11.46 -6.37 -12.11
CA LYS A 130 -12.38 -6.01 -11.01
C LYS A 130 -12.13 -4.59 -10.49
N LEU A 131 -10.87 -4.21 -10.29
CA LEU A 131 -10.50 -2.89 -9.79
C LEU A 131 -10.84 -1.77 -10.79
N SER A 132 -10.87 -2.07 -12.08
CA SER A 132 -11.23 -1.10 -13.12
C SER A 132 -12.69 -0.61 -13.02
N ASP A 133 -13.54 -1.33 -12.30
CA ASP A 133 -14.92 -0.91 -12.01
C ASP A 133 -15.01 0.09 -10.85
N LEU A 134 -13.93 0.30 -10.10
CA LEU A 134 -13.87 1.25 -9.01
C LEU A 134 -13.42 2.63 -9.49
N LYS A 135 -13.81 3.67 -8.75
CA LYS A 135 -13.50 5.06 -9.09
C LYS A 135 -12.13 5.48 -8.56
N PHE A 136 -11.09 5.07 -9.26
CA PHE A 136 -9.74 5.61 -9.01
C PHE A 136 -9.65 7.10 -9.35
N PRO A 137 -8.71 7.87 -8.76
CA PRO A 137 -7.65 7.42 -7.85
C PRO A 137 -8.15 7.07 -6.45
N LEU A 138 -7.31 6.34 -5.69
CA LEU A 138 -7.52 6.11 -4.27
C LEU A 138 -7.52 7.42 -3.49
N ASP A 139 -8.34 7.52 -2.45
CA ASP A 139 -8.25 8.61 -1.48
C ASP A 139 -7.06 8.41 -0.53
N LEU A 140 -6.77 7.16 -0.21
CA LEU A 140 -5.64 6.74 0.61
C LEU A 140 -5.02 5.45 0.06
N ALA A 141 -3.69 5.43 -0.05
CA ALA A 141 -2.89 4.21 -0.08
C ALA A 141 -2.10 4.14 1.23
N TRP A 142 -2.50 3.23 2.11
CA TRP A 142 -1.80 2.98 3.36
C TRP A 142 -0.93 1.73 3.21
N LEU A 143 0.38 1.90 3.41
CA LEU A 143 1.40 0.87 3.20
C LEU A 143 2.05 0.45 4.52
N GLY A 144 2.43 -0.82 4.58
CA GLY A 144 3.44 -1.33 5.50
C GLY A 144 4.77 -1.55 4.78
N VAL A 145 5.80 -1.87 5.53
CA VAL A 145 7.14 -2.21 5.02
C VAL A 145 7.63 -3.48 5.67
N GLY A 146 8.02 -4.44 4.85
CA GLY A 146 8.64 -5.68 5.32
C GLY A 146 10.11 -5.49 5.72
N SER A 147 10.67 -6.42 6.48
CA SER A 147 12.07 -6.41 6.87
C SER A 147 13.05 -6.58 5.71
N ASP A 148 12.58 -7.06 4.56
CA ASP A 148 13.30 -7.15 3.30
C ASP A 148 13.09 -5.93 2.39
N GLY A 149 12.35 -4.94 2.85
CA GLY A 149 12.04 -3.71 2.11
C GLY A 149 10.92 -3.83 1.09
N HIS A 150 10.15 -4.93 1.07
CA HIS A 150 8.94 -4.99 0.26
C HIS A 150 7.84 -4.09 0.84
N THR A 151 6.93 -3.65 -0.01
CA THR A 151 5.68 -2.98 0.36
C THR A 151 4.54 -3.53 -0.48
N ALA A 152 3.32 -3.59 0.08
CA ALA A 152 2.26 -4.39 -0.51
C ALA A 152 2.80 -5.81 -0.80
N SER A 153 2.67 -6.33 -2.00
CA SER A 153 3.44 -7.50 -2.44
C SER A 153 4.39 -7.17 -3.61
N ILE A 154 5.00 -5.99 -3.55
CA ILE A 154 6.08 -5.57 -4.45
C ILE A 154 7.41 -6.01 -3.83
N PHE A 155 7.88 -7.18 -4.25
CA PHE A 155 9.10 -7.82 -3.77
C PHE A 155 10.25 -7.65 -4.76
N ALA A 156 11.48 -7.69 -4.26
CA ALA A 156 12.62 -7.94 -5.13
C ALA A 156 12.45 -9.32 -5.78
N GLY A 157 12.81 -9.43 -7.06
CA GLY A 157 12.69 -10.68 -7.79
C GLY A 157 12.12 -10.53 -9.20
N PRO A 158 11.71 -11.65 -9.84
CA PRO A 158 11.35 -11.68 -11.26
C PRO A 158 10.18 -10.78 -11.64
N ASP A 159 9.22 -10.58 -10.74
CA ASP A 159 7.99 -9.81 -11.02
C ASP A 159 8.08 -8.33 -10.59
N LEU A 160 9.25 -7.88 -10.06
CA LEU A 160 9.42 -6.51 -9.58
C LEU A 160 9.20 -5.48 -10.68
N ASP A 161 9.78 -5.70 -11.86
CA ASP A 161 9.69 -4.76 -12.97
C ASP A 161 8.23 -4.55 -13.40
N GLU A 162 7.45 -5.60 -13.51
CA GLU A 162 6.03 -5.52 -13.87
C GLU A 162 5.23 -4.72 -12.84
N ALA A 163 5.48 -4.94 -11.54
CA ALA A 163 4.79 -4.21 -10.47
C ALA A 163 5.17 -2.72 -10.43
N LEU A 164 6.42 -2.39 -10.71
CA LEU A 164 6.93 -1.01 -10.75
C LEU A 164 6.54 -0.27 -12.03
N ASN A 165 6.62 -0.91 -13.18
CA ASN A 165 6.55 -0.26 -14.49
C ASN A 165 5.27 -0.58 -15.27
N ALA A 166 4.25 -1.10 -14.60
CA ALA A 166 2.94 -1.29 -15.20
C ALA A 166 2.38 0.03 -15.77
N PRO A 167 1.69 -0.02 -16.91
CA PRO A 167 1.08 1.19 -17.50
C PRO A 167 0.13 1.88 -16.53
N LYS A 168 -0.02 3.19 -16.68
CA LYS A 168 -1.07 3.95 -15.97
C LYS A 168 -2.44 3.34 -16.28
N GLY A 169 -3.26 3.15 -15.26
CA GLY A 169 -4.54 2.47 -15.39
C GLY A 169 -4.50 0.96 -15.18
N ARG A 170 -3.32 0.33 -15.12
CA ARG A 170 -3.19 -1.03 -14.61
C ARG A 170 -3.04 -0.99 -13.10
N HIS A 171 -4.07 -1.45 -12.41
CA HIS A 171 -4.17 -1.30 -10.94
C HIS A 171 -3.56 -2.47 -10.18
N ALA A 172 -3.55 -3.67 -10.76
CA ALA A 172 -3.04 -4.87 -10.09
C ALA A 172 -2.28 -5.80 -11.04
N VAL A 173 -1.34 -6.54 -10.46
CA VAL A 173 -0.56 -7.61 -11.11
C VAL A 173 -0.41 -8.80 -10.16
N GLY A 174 -0.27 -10.00 -10.74
CA GLY A 174 0.09 -11.19 -10.00
C GLY A 174 1.60 -11.28 -9.80
N VAL A 175 2.03 -11.69 -8.62
CA VAL A 175 3.46 -11.83 -8.28
C VAL A 175 3.73 -13.15 -7.56
N MET A 176 4.91 -13.72 -7.85
CA MET A 176 5.46 -14.87 -7.14
C MET A 176 6.74 -14.42 -6.48
N PRO A 177 6.76 -14.16 -5.16
CA PRO A 177 7.99 -13.80 -4.46
C PRO A 177 9.05 -14.91 -4.61
N ASP A 178 10.31 -14.51 -4.80
CA ASP A 178 11.44 -15.41 -4.84
C ASP A 178 12.63 -14.79 -4.07
N PRO A 179 13.01 -15.34 -2.90
CA PRO A 179 12.44 -16.51 -2.23
C PRO A 179 11.02 -16.25 -1.70
N LEU A 180 10.25 -17.34 -1.52
CA LEU A 180 8.92 -17.24 -0.91
C LEU A 180 9.05 -16.83 0.57
N PRO A 181 8.26 -15.85 1.03
CA PRO A 181 8.26 -15.43 2.43
C PRO A 181 7.79 -16.57 3.36
N PRO A 182 8.52 -16.86 4.47
CA PRO A 182 8.17 -17.98 5.36
C PRO A 182 6.77 -17.87 5.99
N GLU A 183 6.32 -16.65 6.28
CA GLU A 183 5.03 -16.41 6.93
C GLU A 183 3.84 -16.66 5.99
N ALA A 184 4.05 -16.56 4.68
CA ALA A 184 3.05 -16.87 3.67
C ALA A 184 3.72 -17.25 2.34
N PRO A 185 4.15 -18.54 2.20
CA PRO A 185 4.92 -19.02 1.07
C PRO A 185 4.02 -19.33 -0.13
N VAL A 186 3.31 -18.31 -0.62
CA VAL A 186 2.31 -18.42 -1.70
C VAL A 186 2.44 -17.25 -2.67
N ALA A 187 1.90 -17.42 -3.88
CA ALA A 187 1.73 -16.35 -4.85
C ALA A 187 0.75 -15.28 -4.32
N ARG A 188 0.81 -14.11 -4.92
CA ARG A 188 0.05 -12.93 -4.49
C ARG A 188 -0.46 -12.12 -5.66
N VAL A 189 -1.43 -11.29 -5.37
CA VAL A 189 -1.83 -10.15 -6.19
C VAL A 189 -1.45 -8.87 -5.46
N THR A 190 -0.86 -7.91 -6.14
CA THR A 190 -0.48 -6.63 -5.56
C THR A 190 -1.03 -5.46 -6.37
N LEU A 191 -1.36 -4.36 -5.69
CA LEU A 191 -1.51 -3.08 -6.37
C LEU A 191 -0.17 -2.72 -7.02
N THR A 192 -0.23 -2.10 -8.19
CA THR A 192 0.95 -1.59 -8.88
C THR A 192 1.45 -0.30 -8.24
N ARG A 193 2.72 0.05 -8.46
CA ARG A 193 3.24 1.37 -8.08
C ARG A 193 2.36 2.50 -8.61
N SER A 194 1.92 2.42 -9.86
CA SER A 194 1.05 3.41 -10.48
C SER A 194 -0.27 3.59 -9.73
N ALA A 195 -0.91 2.50 -9.33
CA ALA A 195 -2.15 2.55 -8.53
C ALA A 195 -1.91 3.16 -7.15
N ILE A 196 -0.85 2.73 -6.45
CA ILE A 196 -0.49 3.23 -5.12
C ILE A 196 -0.21 4.73 -5.17
N LEU A 197 0.66 5.18 -6.08
CA LEU A 197 1.07 6.58 -6.16
C LEU A 197 0.02 7.48 -6.81
N SER A 198 -1.02 6.93 -7.43
CA SER A 198 -2.18 7.71 -7.85
C SER A 198 -3.01 8.22 -6.67
N ALA A 199 -2.85 7.63 -5.49
CA ALA A 199 -3.59 8.01 -4.29
C ALA A 199 -3.40 9.49 -3.93
N ARG A 200 -4.45 10.10 -3.42
CA ARG A 200 -4.41 11.50 -2.94
C ARG A 200 -3.51 11.63 -1.73
N THR A 201 -3.48 10.62 -0.87
CA THR A 201 -2.59 10.51 0.29
C THR A 201 -1.91 9.15 0.28
N VAL A 202 -0.60 9.14 0.51
CA VAL A 202 0.20 7.93 0.76
C VAL A 202 0.69 7.98 2.19
N LEU A 203 0.33 6.97 2.99
CA LEU A 203 0.66 6.86 4.40
C LEU A 203 1.40 5.54 4.62
N ILE A 204 2.44 5.58 5.43
CA ILE A 204 3.22 4.40 5.82
C ILE A 204 3.21 4.27 7.34
N THR A 205 2.98 3.05 7.83
CA THR A 205 3.18 2.72 9.25
C THR A 205 4.31 1.72 9.39
N VAL A 206 5.24 2.01 10.28
CA VAL A 206 6.38 1.14 10.60
C VAL A 206 6.62 1.11 12.10
N THR A 207 7.07 -0.04 12.61
CA THR A 207 7.43 -0.23 14.00
C THR A 207 8.85 -0.78 14.13
N GLY A 208 9.53 -0.35 15.18
CA GLY A 208 10.88 -0.77 15.50
C GLY A 208 11.97 0.02 14.77
N GLN A 209 13.13 0.10 15.41
CA GLN A 209 14.26 0.89 14.93
C GLN A 209 14.84 0.33 13.62
N ALA A 210 14.91 -0.99 13.47
CA ALA A 210 15.46 -1.61 12.27
C ALA A 210 14.69 -1.26 11.00
N LYS A 211 13.35 -1.24 11.06
CA LYS A 211 12.53 -0.83 9.91
C LYS A 211 12.60 0.66 9.65
N ARG A 212 12.76 1.49 10.68
CA ARG A 212 12.99 2.93 10.51
C ARG A 212 14.26 3.17 9.70
N GLU A 213 15.37 2.60 10.13
CA GLU A 213 16.67 2.74 9.46
C GLU A 213 16.64 2.22 8.02
N LEU A 214 15.98 1.07 7.81
CA LEU A 214 15.78 0.50 6.49
C LEU A 214 15.01 1.47 5.57
N LEU A 215 13.92 2.05 6.05
CA LEU A 215 13.09 2.96 5.28
C LEU A 215 13.81 4.29 5.02
N GLU A 216 14.51 4.86 6.01
CA GLU A 216 15.34 6.05 5.85
C GLU A 216 16.42 5.85 4.76
N GLY A 217 17.10 4.71 4.79
CA GLY A 217 18.07 4.34 3.76
C GLY A 217 17.44 4.18 2.37
N ALA A 218 16.32 3.52 2.29
CA ALA A 218 15.61 3.34 1.01
C ALA A 218 15.14 4.67 0.40
N ILE A 219 14.68 5.61 1.24
CA ILE A 219 14.27 6.95 0.82
C ILE A 219 15.50 7.74 0.33
N ALA A 220 16.62 7.67 1.05
CA ALA A 220 17.85 8.34 0.65
C ALA A 220 18.38 7.83 -0.70
N ASP A 221 18.31 6.52 -0.95
CA ASP A 221 18.73 5.90 -2.20
C ASP A 221 17.76 6.17 -3.37
N GLY A 222 16.47 6.36 -3.06
CA GLY A 222 15.44 6.67 -4.05
C GLY A 222 15.39 5.66 -5.19
N GLN A 223 15.51 6.13 -6.43
CA GLN A 223 15.46 5.31 -7.65
C GLN A 223 16.58 4.26 -7.72
N SER A 224 17.71 4.51 -7.08
CA SER A 224 18.84 3.57 -7.01
C SER A 224 18.72 2.55 -5.89
N SER A 225 17.68 2.64 -5.07
CA SER A 225 17.47 1.71 -3.96
C SER A 225 17.40 0.26 -4.42
N ARG A 226 18.07 -0.61 -3.70
CA ARG A 226 17.92 -2.06 -3.85
C ARG A 226 16.62 -2.58 -3.25
N LEU A 227 15.99 -1.78 -2.40
CA LEU A 227 14.76 -2.14 -1.69
C LEU A 227 13.55 -1.67 -2.50
N PRO A 228 12.55 -2.53 -2.70
CA PRO A 228 11.35 -2.19 -3.48
C PRO A 228 10.66 -0.92 -2.99
N ILE A 229 10.56 -0.71 -1.67
CA ILE A 229 9.91 0.49 -1.10
C ILE A 229 10.57 1.79 -1.60
N GLY A 230 11.90 1.87 -1.66
CA GLY A 230 12.60 3.05 -2.14
C GLY A 230 12.27 3.35 -3.62
N ARG A 231 12.23 2.31 -4.44
CA ARG A 231 11.88 2.43 -5.86
C ARG A 231 10.41 2.76 -6.10
N VAL A 232 9.51 2.28 -5.23
CA VAL A 232 8.10 2.69 -5.26
C VAL A 232 7.98 4.18 -4.97
N LEU A 233 8.57 4.65 -3.87
CA LEU A 233 8.44 6.04 -3.42
C LEU A 233 9.18 7.04 -4.31
N ALA A 234 10.21 6.63 -5.04
CA ALA A 234 11.00 7.51 -5.90
C ALA A 234 10.19 8.22 -6.99
N GLU A 235 9.05 7.68 -7.39
CA GLU A 235 8.16 8.27 -8.38
C GLU A 235 7.00 9.06 -7.77
N ALA A 236 6.93 9.17 -6.43
CA ALA A 236 5.86 9.91 -5.76
C ALA A 236 5.90 11.41 -6.10
N ASP A 237 4.75 11.99 -6.42
CA ASP A 237 4.57 13.43 -6.64
C ASP A 237 4.07 14.15 -5.39
N GLN A 238 3.46 13.42 -4.46
CA GLN A 238 2.97 13.91 -3.19
C GLN A 238 3.93 13.60 -2.05
N PRO A 239 3.89 14.35 -0.94
CA PRO A 239 4.55 13.98 0.30
C PRO A 239 4.09 12.62 0.80
N ILE A 240 4.97 11.92 1.48
CA ILE A 240 4.70 10.61 2.09
C ILE A 240 4.63 10.80 3.60
N ASP A 241 3.50 10.50 4.19
CA ASP A 241 3.31 10.53 5.64
C ASP A 241 3.79 9.21 6.26
N ILE A 242 4.77 9.27 7.14
CA ILE A 242 5.37 8.10 7.77
C ILE A 242 5.15 8.18 9.28
N HIS A 243 4.42 7.21 9.80
CA HIS A 243 4.13 7.07 11.23
C HIS A 243 4.99 5.95 11.81
N TRP A 244 5.77 6.26 12.83
CA TRP A 244 6.71 5.34 13.44
C TRP A 244 6.51 5.25 14.97
N ALA A 245 6.62 4.04 15.49
CA ALA A 245 6.74 3.76 16.92
C ALA A 245 7.87 2.73 17.17
N PRO A 246 8.52 2.75 18.36
CA PRO A 246 9.57 1.80 18.71
C PRO A 246 9.11 0.34 18.79
#